data_6710f6c88fb3b149d7490ca074bd6440
#
_entry.id   6710f6c88fb3b149d7490ca074bd6440
#
_cell.length_a   1.000
_cell.length_b   1.000
_cell.length_c   1.000
_cell.angle_alpha   90.00
_cell.angle_beta   90.00
_cell.angle_gamma   90.00
#
_symmetry.space_group_name_H-M   'P 1'
#
loop_
_entity.id
_entity.type
_entity.pdbx_description
1 polymer ?
#
loop_
_entity_poly.entity_id
_entity_poly.type
_entity_poly.pdbx_seq_one_letter_code
_entity_poly.pdbx_strand_id
1 'polypeptide(L)'
;MSTLSHSSQHENDVLMVRPGKWTLTVITMLRTETRRFNELKRAGGISQKTLTLTLRELERDGFVTRTMFATIPPRVDYELTELGRDLLQLADGLQQFAERHREKVLAARERFDAAGGEPMIRLIHPQ
;
A
#
# COMPACT_ATOMS: atom_id res chain seq x y z
N MET A 1 16.04 0.34 33.21
CA MET A 1 15.37 0.42 31.91
C MET A 1 16.05 -0.49 30.90
N SER A 2 15.31 -1.34 30.30
CA SER A 2 15.86 -2.39 29.43
C SER A 2 16.15 -1.85 28.02
N THR A 3 17.38 -1.96 27.57
CA THR A 3 17.78 -1.62 26.21
C THR A 3 17.17 -2.57 25.18
N LEU A 4 16.83 -3.79 25.60
CA LEU A 4 16.18 -4.79 24.76
C LEU A 4 14.78 -4.36 24.33
N SER A 5 14.03 -3.72 25.23
CA SER A 5 12.69 -3.25 24.95
C SER A 5 12.71 -2.13 23.89
N HIS A 6 13.71 -1.26 23.92
CA HIS A 6 13.87 -0.22 22.91
C HIS A 6 14.24 -0.80 21.53
N SER A 7 15.12 -1.78 21.50
CA SER A 7 15.52 -2.43 20.26
C SER A 7 14.34 -3.13 19.59
N SER A 8 13.52 -3.86 20.35
CA SER A 8 12.35 -4.54 19.84
C SER A 8 11.32 -3.57 19.27
N GLN A 9 11.07 -2.46 19.96
CA GLN A 9 10.16 -1.43 19.49
C GLN A 9 10.65 -0.79 18.20
N HIS A 10 11.94 -0.51 18.12
CA HIS A 10 12.53 0.10 16.94
C HIS A 10 12.42 -0.82 15.72
N GLU A 11 12.66 -2.10 15.87
CA GLU A 11 12.49 -3.08 14.81
C GLU A 11 11.03 -3.16 14.34
N ASN A 12 10.09 -3.17 15.28
CA ASN A 12 8.67 -3.17 14.99
C ASN A 12 8.23 -1.90 14.26
N ASP A 13 8.78 -0.76 14.64
CA ASP A 13 8.46 0.53 14.01
C ASP A 13 8.87 0.55 12.53
N VAL A 14 10.01 -0.02 12.19
CA VAL A 14 10.44 -0.14 10.80
C VAL A 14 9.44 -0.99 9.99
N LEU A 15 8.92 -2.06 10.59
CA LEU A 15 7.95 -2.93 9.96
C LEU A 15 6.54 -2.34 9.91
N MET A 16 6.29 -1.24 10.59
CA MET A 16 4.98 -0.58 10.58
C MET A 16 4.70 0.17 9.28
N VAL A 17 5.74 0.49 8.50
CA VAL A 17 5.52 1.05 7.17
C VAL A 17 5.10 -0.09 6.24
N ARG A 18 3.81 -0.39 6.26
CA ARG A 18 3.23 -1.48 5.48
C ARG A 18 2.21 -0.91 4.51
N PRO A 19 2.54 -0.86 3.22
CA PRO A 19 1.56 -0.40 2.26
C PRO A 19 0.37 -1.37 2.23
N GLY A 20 -0.80 -0.87 2.54
CA GLY A 20 -2.03 -1.62 2.39
C GLY A 20 -2.47 -1.66 0.93
N LYS A 21 -3.56 -2.37 0.68
CA LYS A 21 -4.13 -2.51 -0.66
C LYS A 21 -4.37 -1.17 -1.33
N TRP A 22 -4.96 -0.22 -0.59
CA TRP A 22 -5.33 1.08 -1.14
C TRP A 22 -4.22 2.12 -1.07
N THR A 23 -3.23 1.91 -0.21
CA THR A 23 -2.10 2.83 -0.04
C THR A 23 -1.36 3.04 -1.36
N LEU A 24 -0.93 1.95 -1.99
CA LEU A 24 -0.21 2.03 -3.26
C LEU A 24 -1.08 2.52 -4.40
N THR A 25 -2.38 2.18 -4.39
CA THR A 25 -3.34 2.68 -5.37
C THR A 25 -3.44 4.21 -5.32
N VAL A 26 -3.61 4.77 -4.12
CA VAL A 26 -3.72 6.23 -3.95
C VAL A 26 -2.41 6.92 -4.34
N ILE A 27 -1.27 6.38 -3.93
CA ILE A 27 0.05 6.91 -4.30
C ILE A 27 0.19 6.96 -5.83
N THR A 28 -0.23 5.91 -6.51
CA THR A 28 -0.18 5.84 -7.99
C THR A 28 -1.08 6.90 -8.64
N MET A 29 -2.26 7.16 -8.07
CA MET A 29 -3.17 8.19 -8.57
C MET A 29 -2.61 9.61 -8.44
N LEU A 30 -1.66 9.82 -7.52
CA LEU A 30 -1.01 11.10 -7.31
C LEU A 30 0.31 11.25 -8.09
N ARG A 31 0.61 10.31 -8.97
CA ARG A 31 1.89 10.20 -9.69
C ARG A 31 2.33 11.50 -10.38
N THR A 32 1.45 12.12 -11.14
CA THR A 32 1.82 13.20 -12.05
C THR A 32 1.40 14.57 -11.60
N GLU A 33 0.41 14.66 -10.72
CA GLU A 33 -0.15 15.96 -10.36
C GLU A 33 -0.91 15.90 -9.05
N THR A 34 -1.14 17.08 -8.50
CA THR A 34 -2.04 17.30 -7.38
C THR A 34 -3.46 16.88 -7.75
N ARG A 35 -4.14 16.20 -6.84
CA ARG A 35 -5.52 15.75 -7.03
C ARG A 35 -6.41 16.24 -5.90
N ARG A 36 -7.65 16.56 -6.26
CA ARG A 36 -8.70 16.86 -5.27
C ARG A 36 -9.26 15.56 -4.72
N PHE A 37 -9.78 15.64 -3.50
CA PHE A 37 -10.40 14.48 -2.85
C PHE A 37 -11.46 13.81 -3.74
N ASN A 38 -12.36 14.60 -4.34
CA ASN A 38 -13.43 14.05 -5.18
C ASN A 38 -12.90 13.39 -6.45
N GLU A 39 -11.80 13.87 -7.01
CA GLU A 39 -11.15 13.24 -8.15
C GLU A 39 -10.60 11.88 -7.78
N LEU A 40 -9.94 11.77 -6.64
CA LEU A 40 -9.42 10.51 -6.13
C LEU A 40 -10.54 9.50 -5.87
N LYS A 41 -11.62 9.97 -5.28
CA LYS A 41 -12.78 9.14 -4.98
C LYS A 41 -13.38 8.54 -6.25
N ARG A 42 -13.55 9.36 -7.30
CA ARG A 42 -14.13 8.92 -8.56
C ARG A 42 -13.21 7.97 -9.32
N ALA A 43 -11.91 8.29 -9.35
CA ALA A 43 -10.95 7.53 -10.12
C ALA A 43 -10.62 6.17 -9.50
N GLY A 44 -10.62 6.09 -8.16
CA GLY A 44 -10.15 4.91 -7.46
C GLY A 44 -11.18 3.84 -7.20
N GLY A 45 -12.47 4.13 -7.36
CA GLY A 45 -13.51 3.18 -6.98
C GLY A 45 -13.49 2.82 -5.50
N ILE A 46 -12.97 3.72 -4.67
CA ILE A 46 -12.76 3.50 -3.24
C ILE A 46 -13.91 4.16 -2.48
N SER A 47 -14.39 3.51 -1.40
CA SER A 47 -15.38 4.15 -0.55
C SER A 47 -14.81 5.42 0.10
N GLN A 48 -15.66 6.39 0.38
CA GLN A 48 -15.24 7.63 1.02
C GLN A 48 -14.53 7.38 2.34
N LYS A 49 -15.03 6.45 3.13
CA LYS A 49 -14.44 6.08 4.41
C LYS A 49 -13.02 5.53 4.25
N THR A 50 -12.84 4.59 3.34
CA THR A 50 -11.53 3.98 3.08
C THR A 50 -10.54 5.00 2.53
N LEU A 51 -10.97 5.83 1.59
CA LEU A 51 -10.13 6.88 1.02
C LEU A 51 -9.68 7.87 2.08
N THR A 52 -10.61 8.33 2.93
CA THR A 52 -10.31 9.25 4.02
C THR A 52 -9.26 8.67 4.96
N LEU A 53 -9.44 7.42 5.38
CA LEU A 53 -8.47 6.75 6.27
C LEU A 53 -7.11 6.60 5.61
N THR A 54 -7.08 6.17 4.36
CA THR A 54 -5.84 5.99 3.60
C THR A 54 -5.07 7.30 3.46
N LEU A 55 -5.76 8.37 3.10
CA LEU A 55 -5.14 9.69 2.94
C LEU A 55 -4.61 10.24 4.27
N ARG A 56 -5.33 10.02 5.36
CA ARG A 56 -4.88 10.43 6.69
C ARG A 56 -3.62 9.69 7.11
N GLU A 57 -3.55 8.40 6.85
CA GLU A 57 -2.37 7.60 7.14
C GLU A 57 -1.18 8.05 6.30
N LEU A 58 -1.39 8.32 5.01
CA LEU A 58 -0.35 8.82 4.12
C LEU A 58 0.16 10.20 4.55
N GLU A 59 -0.73 11.06 4.98
CA GLU A 59 -0.36 12.39 5.49
C GLU A 59 0.42 12.25 6.80
N ARG A 60 -0.04 11.41 7.71
CA ARG A 60 0.63 11.16 8.99
C ARG A 60 2.06 10.66 8.79
N ASP A 61 2.27 9.79 7.82
CA ASP A 61 3.58 9.18 7.56
C ASP A 61 4.46 10.06 6.66
N GLY A 62 3.96 11.21 6.23
CA GLY A 62 4.73 12.17 5.44
C GLY A 62 4.81 11.89 3.95
N PHE A 63 3.97 10.99 3.43
CA PHE A 63 3.97 10.65 2.01
C PHE A 63 3.16 11.61 1.15
N VAL A 64 2.19 12.29 1.73
CA VAL A 64 1.38 13.29 1.03
C VAL A 64 1.26 14.56 1.86
N THR A 65 1.07 15.68 1.17
CA THR A 65 0.64 16.94 1.79
C THR A 65 -0.80 17.20 1.42
N ARG A 66 -1.54 17.73 2.37
CA ARG A 66 -2.92 18.14 2.20
C ARG A 66 -2.98 19.66 2.28
N THR A 67 -3.53 20.27 1.26
CA THR A 67 -3.73 21.71 1.23
C THR A 67 -5.22 22.02 1.19
N MET A 68 -5.68 22.78 2.16
CA MET A 68 -7.07 23.21 2.24
C MET A 68 -7.20 24.64 1.74
N PHE A 69 -8.14 24.85 0.83
CA PHE A 69 -8.46 26.18 0.31
C PHE A 69 -9.79 26.64 0.89
N ALA A 70 -9.80 27.87 1.41
CA ALA A 70 -11.00 28.46 1.99
C ALA A 70 -11.91 29.03 0.90
N THR A 71 -12.35 28.17 0.01
CA THR A 71 -13.31 28.52 -1.05
C THR A 71 -14.71 28.04 -0.66
N ILE A 72 -15.72 28.39 -1.47
CA ILE A 72 -17.09 27.95 -1.27
C ILE A 72 -17.53 27.23 -2.55
N PRO A 73 -17.68 25.88 -2.52
CA PRO A 73 -17.39 24.98 -1.38
C PRO A 73 -15.90 24.86 -1.09
N PRO A 74 -15.51 24.41 0.12
CA PRO A 74 -14.11 24.20 0.46
C PRO A 74 -13.47 23.15 -0.45
N ARG A 75 -12.20 23.40 -0.78
CA ARG A 75 -11.44 22.50 -1.64
C ARG A 75 -10.24 21.94 -0.87
N VAL A 76 -10.00 20.66 -1.02
CA VAL A 76 -8.85 19.99 -0.43
C VAL A 76 -8.07 19.28 -1.52
N ASP A 77 -6.79 19.62 -1.64
CA ASP A 77 -5.88 19.06 -2.61
C ASP A 77 -4.86 18.18 -1.91
N TYR A 78 -4.46 17.09 -2.58
CA TYR A 78 -3.44 16.17 -2.12
C TYR A 78 -2.34 16.05 -3.16
N GLU A 79 -1.09 16.04 -2.69
CA GLU A 79 0.05 15.86 -3.57
C GLU A 79 1.14 15.05 -2.88
N LEU A 80 1.97 14.35 -3.66
CA LEU A 80 3.08 13.56 -3.13
C LEU A 80 4.19 14.47 -2.63
N THR A 81 4.77 14.09 -1.49
CA THR A 81 6.05 14.63 -1.03
C THR A 81 7.19 13.88 -1.74
N GLU A 82 8.44 14.29 -1.50
CA GLU A 82 9.59 13.51 -1.97
C GLU A 82 9.57 12.09 -1.43
N LEU A 83 9.22 11.94 -0.15
CA LEU A 83 9.08 10.62 0.46
C LEU A 83 7.97 9.81 -0.21
N GLY A 84 6.86 10.46 -0.56
CA GLY A 84 5.78 9.83 -1.31
C GLY A 84 6.22 9.37 -2.69
N ARG A 85 7.11 10.11 -3.34
CA ARG A 85 7.68 9.71 -4.63
C ARG A 85 8.58 8.48 -4.51
N ASP A 86 9.28 8.35 -3.40
CA ASP A 86 10.06 7.15 -3.12
C ASP A 86 9.14 5.93 -2.92
N LEU A 87 8.02 6.13 -2.24
CA LEU A 87 7.01 5.08 -2.09
C LEU A 87 6.41 4.69 -3.45
N LEU A 88 6.26 5.67 -4.35
CA LEU A 88 5.78 5.43 -5.71
C LEU A 88 6.73 4.48 -6.47
N GLN A 89 8.03 4.62 -6.29
CA GLN A 89 9.01 3.71 -6.88
C GLN A 89 8.81 2.27 -6.42
N LEU A 90 8.51 2.10 -5.14
CA LEU A 90 8.19 0.77 -4.60
C LEU A 90 6.91 0.21 -5.24
N ALA A 91 5.89 1.04 -5.40
CA ALA A 91 4.65 0.64 -6.05
C ALA A 91 4.89 0.20 -7.50
N ASP A 92 5.72 0.94 -8.23
CA ASP A 92 6.09 0.59 -9.61
C ASP A 92 6.84 -0.74 -9.67
N GLY A 93 7.76 -0.95 -8.74
CA GLY A 93 8.49 -2.22 -8.64
C GLY A 93 7.58 -3.39 -8.36
N LEU A 94 6.61 -3.22 -7.49
CA LEU A 94 5.61 -4.24 -7.19
C LEU A 94 4.75 -4.56 -8.42
N GLN A 95 4.32 -3.53 -9.14
CA GLN A 95 3.54 -3.71 -10.36
C GLN A 95 4.33 -4.48 -11.42
N GLN A 96 5.59 -4.12 -11.63
CA GLN A 96 6.47 -4.81 -12.57
C GLN A 96 6.67 -6.27 -12.17
N PHE A 97 6.86 -6.53 -10.89
CA PHE A 97 6.97 -7.90 -10.37
C PHE A 97 5.69 -8.69 -10.65
N ALA A 98 4.54 -8.10 -10.36
CA ALA A 98 3.25 -8.73 -10.57
C ALA A 98 3.01 -9.07 -12.05
N GLU A 99 3.32 -8.15 -12.94
CA GLU A 99 3.19 -8.38 -14.39
C GLU A 99 4.10 -9.49 -14.87
N ARG A 100 5.35 -9.49 -14.40
CA ARG A 100 6.34 -10.49 -14.80
C ARG A 100 5.99 -11.90 -14.34
N HIS A 101 5.40 -12.02 -13.15
CA HIS A 101 5.15 -13.31 -12.51
C HIS A 101 3.68 -13.69 -12.41
N ARG A 102 2.80 -12.91 -13.03
CA ARG A 102 1.36 -13.11 -12.93
C ARG A 102 0.94 -14.55 -13.24
N GLU A 103 1.42 -15.11 -14.34
CA GLU A 103 1.06 -16.47 -14.76
C GLU A 103 1.49 -17.51 -13.73
N LYS A 104 2.68 -17.36 -13.18
CA LYS A 104 3.21 -18.28 -12.17
C LYS A 104 2.39 -18.23 -10.89
N VAL A 105 2.00 -17.04 -10.46
CA VAL A 105 1.18 -16.86 -9.25
C VAL A 105 -0.20 -17.46 -9.46
N LEU A 106 -0.83 -17.18 -10.59
CA LEU A 106 -2.16 -17.72 -10.91
C LEU A 106 -2.13 -19.24 -11.00
N ALA A 107 -1.10 -19.81 -11.63
CA ALA A 107 -0.95 -21.26 -11.71
C ALA A 107 -0.75 -21.89 -10.34
N ALA A 108 0.02 -21.25 -9.46
CA ALA A 108 0.20 -21.72 -8.10
C ALA A 108 -1.10 -21.71 -7.30
N ARG A 109 -1.90 -20.66 -7.46
CA ARG A 109 -3.22 -20.56 -6.81
C ARG A 109 -4.16 -21.66 -7.30
N GLU A 110 -4.16 -21.90 -8.60
CA GLU A 110 -4.98 -22.96 -9.18
C GLU A 110 -4.62 -24.33 -8.62
N ARG A 111 -3.34 -24.64 -8.54
CA ARG A 111 -2.89 -25.92 -7.99
C ARG A 111 -3.28 -26.08 -6.52
N PHE A 112 -3.13 -25.02 -5.75
CA PHE A 112 -3.49 -25.02 -4.35
C PHE A 112 -4.99 -25.23 -4.16
N ASP A 113 -5.81 -24.53 -4.91
CA ASP A 113 -7.27 -24.62 -4.84
C ASP A 113 -7.76 -26.00 -5.32
N ALA A 114 -7.15 -26.54 -6.37
CA ALA A 114 -7.49 -27.88 -6.88
C ALA A 114 -7.16 -28.97 -5.88
N ALA A 115 -6.16 -28.75 -5.04
CA ALA A 115 -5.82 -29.69 -3.95
C ALA A 115 -6.67 -29.48 -2.69
N GLY A 116 -7.69 -28.60 -2.76
CA GLY A 116 -8.58 -28.32 -1.63
C GLY A 116 -7.97 -27.42 -0.56
N GLY A 117 -6.92 -26.69 -0.90
CA GLY A 117 -6.23 -25.83 0.06
C GLY A 117 -5.34 -26.59 1.05
N GLU A 118 -5.12 -27.87 0.81
CA GLU A 118 -4.29 -28.66 1.70
C GLU A 118 -2.80 -28.38 1.47
N PRO A 119 -2.00 -28.33 2.54
CA PRO A 119 -0.57 -28.17 2.38
C PRO A 119 0.07 -29.36 1.70
N MET A 120 1.11 -29.09 0.92
CA MET A 120 1.88 -30.16 0.29
C MET A 120 2.70 -30.87 1.37
N ILE A 121 2.47 -32.16 1.49
CA ILE A 121 3.20 -33.01 2.45
C ILE A 121 4.35 -33.70 1.74
N ARG A 122 5.55 -33.46 2.22
CA ARG A 122 6.72 -34.20 1.77
C ARG A 122 7.06 -35.26 2.80
N LEU A 123 7.03 -36.50 2.35
CA LEU A 123 7.45 -37.59 3.22
C LEU A 123 8.97 -37.72 3.14
N ILE A 124 9.61 -37.53 4.28
CA ILE A 124 11.05 -37.73 4.41
C ILE A 124 11.26 -39.09 5.01
N HIS A 125 11.88 -39.97 4.23
CA HIS A 125 12.18 -41.31 4.72
C HIS A 125 13.47 -41.27 5.53
N PRO A 126 13.46 -41.73 6.79
CA PRO A 126 14.68 -41.83 7.54
C PRO A 126 15.56 -42.94 6.95
N GLN A 127 16.82 -42.68 6.91
CA GLN A 127 17.78 -43.65 6.41
C GLN A 127 18.36 -44.50 7.53
#